data_4e618dd27b6f44d6ae25c1f41f5c4c05
#
_entry.id   4e618dd27b6f44d6ae25c1f41f5c4c05
#
_cell.length_a   1.000
_cell.length_b   1.000
_cell.length_c   1.000
_cell.angle_alpha   90.00
_cell.angle_beta   90.00
_cell.angle_gamma   90.00
#
_symmetry.space_group_name_H-M   'P 1'
#
loop_
_entity.id
_entity.type
_entity.pdbx_description
1 polymer ?
#
loop_
_entity_poly.entity_id
_entity_poly.type
_entity_poly.pdbx_seq_one_letter_code
_entity_poly.pdbx_strand_id
1 'polypeptide(L)'
;MSTTLFLMVGDVGAGKSTRARALAQETPALRLTPDDWMMPLFGHPDLQEQRAVLEGLLILTALDALRLGTDVILDFGLWTRQERAALHWLAASAGATAHTIWLTVDPETQWQRVEQRWAESPTDTWRATREDLARWSAQVEAPDEDELAGRPDLTPPQPHDGWATWIAQRWSIPIGRLG
;
A
#
# COMPACT_ATOMS: atom_id res chain seq x y z
N MET A 1 -1.12 23.80 6.56
CA MET A 1 -1.35 23.13 5.27
C MET A 1 -1.89 21.75 5.59
N SER A 2 -2.84 21.23 4.80
CA SER A 2 -3.32 19.86 4.99
C SER A 2 -2.24 18.89 4.51
N THR A 3 -1.94 17.85 5.28
CA THR A 3 -1.01 16.78 4.90
C THR A 3 -1.65 15.81 3.93
N THR A 4 -0.81 15.10 3.18
CA THR A 4 -1.26 14.18 2.13
C THR A 4 -0.74 12.76 2.39
N LEU A 5 -1.63 11.78 2.26
CA LEU A 5 -1.32 10.36 2.21
C LEU A 5 -1.39 9.87 0.76
N PHE A 6 -0.26 9.50 0.16
CA PHE A 6 -0.21 8.92 -1.18
C PHE A 6 -0.29 7.40 -1.11
N LEU A 7 -1.26 6.82 -1.80
CA LEU A 7 -1.51 5.38 -1.89
C LEU A 7 -1.01 4.86 -3.25
N MET A 8 0.07 4.10 -3.25
CA MET A 8 0.61 3.51 -4.48
C MET A 8 -0.13 2.23 -4.83
N VAL A 9 -0.86 2.22 -5.92
CA VAL A 9 -1.75 1.11 -6.33
C VAL A 9 -1.34 0.59 -7.71
N GLY A 10 -1.43 -0.72 -7.91
CA GLY A 10 -1.12 -1.38 -9.17
C GLY A 10 -0.54 -2.76 -9.00
N ASP A 11 -0.39 -3.46 -10.10
CA ASP A 11 0.16 -4.81 -10.17
C ASP A 11 1.62 -4.91 -9.68
N VAL A 12 2.04 -6.12 -9.36
CA VAL A 12 3.47 -6.44 -9.20
C VAL A 12 4.19 -6.09 -10.51
N GLY A 13 5.30 -5.38 -10.45
CA GLY A 13 6.02 -4.94 -11.67
C GLY A 13 5.45 -3.70 -12.37
N ALA A 14 4.35 -3.10 -11.89
CA ALA A 14 3.79 -1.87 -12.47
C ALA A 14 4.66 -0.61 -12.27
N GLY A 15 5.70 -0.68 -11.43
CA GLY A 15 6.61 0.45 -11.19
C GLY A 15 6.23 1.31 -9.98
N LYS A 16 5.40 0.81 -9.05
CA LYS A 16 5.00 1.51 -7.83
C LYS A 16 6.18 2.09 -7.05
N SER A 17 7.17 1.26 -6.72
CA SER A 17 8.33 1.70 -5.91
C SER A 17 9.22 2.70 -6.66
N THR A 18 9.31 2.61 -7.98
CA THR A 18 10.00 3.61 -8.80
C THR A 18 9.29 4.96 -8.73
N ARG A 19 7.96 4.98 -8.90
CA ARG A 19 7.16 6.20 -8.79
C ARG A 19 7.15 6.75 -7.37
N ALA A 20 7.07 5.88 -6.34
CA ALA A 20 7.13 6.29 -4.94
C ALA A 20 8.44 6.97 -4.58
N ARG A 21 9.59 6.44 -5.06
CA ARG A 21 10.91 7.08 -4.85
C ARG A 21 11.01 8.43 -5.56
N ALA A 22 10.52 8.54 -6.79
CA ALA A 22 10.49 9.80 -7.52
C ALA A 22 9.61 10.83 -6.79
N LEU A 23 8.42 10.43 -6.35
CA LEU A 23 7.53 11.30 -5.60
C LEU A 23 8.15 11.78 -4.28
N ALA A 24 8.87 10.92 -3.56
CA ALA A 24 9.57 11.29 -2.32
C ALA A 24 10.74 12.27 -2.56
N GLN A 25 11.25 12.36 -3.79
CA GLN A 25 12.23 13.39 -4.18
C GLN A 25 11.57 14.70 -4.63
N GLU A 26 10.39 14.61 -5.23
CA GLU A 26 9.59 15.76 -5.68
C GLU A 26 8.91 16.50 -4.53
N THR A 27 8.52 15.74 -3.49
CA THR A 27 7.78 16.24 -2.31
C THR A 27 8.45 15.75 -1.02
N PRO A 28 8.51 16.58 0.04
CA PRO A 28 9.08 16.17 1.32
C PRO A 28 8.14 15.19 2.05
N ALA A 29 7.97 13.98 1.50
CA ALA A 29 7.09 12.93 2.01
C ALA A 29 7.87 11.73 2.54
N LEU A 30 7.42 11.17 3.67
CA LEU A 30 7.97 9.95 4.24
C LEU A 30 7.48 8.73 3.45
N ARG A 31 8.39 8.06 2.73
CA ARG A 31 8.06 6.80 2.06
C ARG A 31 8.14 5.63 3.04
N LEU A 32 7.07 4.85 3.13
CA LEU A 32 6.97 3.63 3.94
C LEU A 32 6.67 2.44 3.02
N THR A 33 7.51 1.40 3.10
CA THR A 33 7.35 0.16 2.34
C THR A 33 7.78 -1.04 3.19
N PRO A 34 6.98 -2.12 3.25
CA PRO A 34 7.37 -3.33 3.96
C PRO A 34 8.60 -4.00 3.31
N ASP A 35 8.83 -3.83 2.02
CA ASP A 35 9.94 -4.48 1.31
C ASP A 35 11.31 -4.10 1.87
N ASP A 36 11.48 -2.86 2.37
CA ASP A 36 12.73 -2.41 3.00
C ASP A 36 12.97 -3.06 4.38
N TRP A 37 11.94 -3.68 4.98
CA TRP A 37 11.97 -4.22 6.34
C TRP A 37 11.89 -5.75 6.42
N MET A 38 11.22 -6.39 5.44
CA MET A 38 10.97 -7.84 5.49
C MET A 38 12.26 -8.66 5.57
N MET A 39 13.23 -8.40 4.68
CA MET A 39 14.51 -9.13 4.71
C MET A 39 15.33 -8.86 5.98
N PRO A 40 15.55 -7.59 6.42
CA PRO A 40 16.31 -7.32 7.65
C PRO A 40 15.68 -7.90 8.91
N LEU A 41 14.33 -7.91 9.01
CA LEU A 41 13.64 -8.37 10.20
C LEU A 41 13.43 -9.88 10.24
N PHE A 42 13.11 -10.50 9.09
CA PHE A 42 12.61 -11.86 9.03
C PHE A 42 13.46 -12.81 8.18
N GLY A 43 14.46 -12.29 7.47
CA GLY A 43 15.30 -13.10 6.56
C GLY A 43 14.53 -13.69 5.36
N HIS A 44 13.31 -13.23 5.08
CA HIS A 44 12.45 -13.72 4.02
C HIS A 44 11.55 -12.58 3.47
N PRO A 45 11.42 -12.44 2.14
CA PRO A 45 10.68 -11.33 1.54
C PRO A 45 9.16 -11.49 1.60
N ASP A 46 8.64 -12.71 1.77
CA ASP A 46 7.22 -13.03 1.64
C ASP A 46 6.71 -13.98 2.74
N LEU A 47 6.65 -13.48 3.96
CA LEU A 47 5.95 -14.12 5.08
C LEU A 47 4.64 -13.34 5.29
N GLN A 48 3.52 -13.88 4.82
CA GLN A 48 2.23 -13.17 4.73
C GLN A 48 1.74 -12.63 6.08
N GLU A 49 1.81 -13.42 7.15
CA GLU A 49 1.37 -13.00 8.48
C GLU A 49 2.25 -11.87 9.03
N GLN A 50 3.57 -12.01 8.95
CA GLN A 50 4.53 -11.00 9.39
C GLN A 50 4.42 -9.73 8.55
N ARG A 51 4.18 -9.88 7.24
CA ARG A 51 3.96 -8.76 6.33
C ARG A 51 2.71 -7.96 6.73
N ALA A 52 1.60 -8.62 7.02
CA ALA A 52 0.36 -7.95 7.44
C ALA A 52 0.55 -7.16 8.76
N VAL A 53 1.26 -7.73 9.74
CA VAL A 53 1.62 -7.03 10.98
C VAL A 53 2.51 -5.83 10.70
N LEU A 54 3.54 -5.99 9.86
CA LEU A 54 4.44 -4.89 9.48
C LEU A 54 3.69 -3.78 8.74
N GLU A 55 2.83 -4.10 7.78
CA GLU A 55 1.97 -3.12 7.11
C GLU A 55 1.13 -2.34 8.12
N GLY A 56 0.56 -3.03 9.12
CA GLY A 56 -0.17 -2.39 10.21
C GLY A 56 0.68 -1.40 11.00
N LEU A 57 1.91 -1.76 11.35
CA LEU A 57 2.84 -0.86 12.04
C LEU A 57 3.24 0.33 11.18
N LEU A 58 3.46 0.13 9.87
CA LEU A 58 3.75 1.22 8.94
C LEU A 58 2.54 2.16 8.77
N ILE A 59 1.31 1.63 8.77
CA ILE A 59 0.08 2.44 8.74
C ILE A 59 -0.04 3.29 10.02
N LEU A 60 0.27 2.75 11.20
CA LEU A 60 0.31 3.54 12.43
C LEU A 60 1.38 4.63 12.38
N THR A 61 2.56 4.30 11.84
CA THR A 61 3.64 5.28 11.64
C THR A 61 3.21 6.39 10.67
N ALA A 62 2.50 6.02 9.59
CA ALA A 62 1.94 6.97 8.65
C ALA A 62 0.94 7.92 9.34
N LEU A 63 0.04 7.38 10.17
CA LEU A 63 -0.93 8.17 10.92
C LEU A 63 -0.25 9.18 11.85
N ASP A 64 0.77 8.75 12.59
CA ASP A 64 1.54 9.62 13.48
C ASP A 64 2.29 10.71 12.67
N ALA A 65 2.90 10.37 11.53
CA ALA A 65 3.59 11.32 10.65
C ALA A 65 2.62 12.38 10.06
N LEU A 66 1.44 11.98 9.61
CA LEU A 66 0.41 12.88 9.11
C LEU A 66 -0.04 13.87 10.19
N ARG A 67 -0.27 13.41 11.43
CA ARG A 67 -0.62 14.25 12.58
C ARG A 67 0.49 15.25 12.95
N LEU A 68 1.74 14.89 12.70
CA LEU A 68 2.91 15.77 12.87
C LEU A 68 3.15 16.73 11.70
N GLY A 69 2.31 16.71 10.68
CA GLY A 69 2.41 17.62 9.55
C GLY A 69 3.34 17.14 8.42
N THR A 70 3.63 15.84 8.33
CA THR A 70 4.47 15.24 7.32
C THR A 70 3.64 14.45 6.32
N ASP A 71 3.83 14.69 5.02
CA ASP A 71 3.23 13.89 3.96
C ASP A 71 3.80 12.46 3.97
N VAL A 72 2.99 11.48 3.57
CA VAL A 72 3.38 10.06 3.60
C VAL A 72 3.06 9.38 2.28
N ILE A 73 3.94 8.48 1.84
CA ILE A 73 3.74 7.60 0.70
C ILE A 73 3.70 6.16 1.21
N LEU A 74 2.57 5.47 1.06
CA LEU A 74 2.45 4.04 1.29
C LEU A 74 2.77 3.29 0.00
N ASP A 75 3.96 2.68 -0.06
CA ASP A 75 4.47 1.95 -1.22
C ASP A 75 4.38 0.44 -0.95
N PHE A 76 3.15 -0.08 -0.93
CA PHE A 76 2.89 -1.52 -0.85
C PHE A 76 1.57 -1.88 -1.54
N GLY A 77 1.25 -3.19 -1.62
CA GLY A 77 0.05 -3.66 -2.30
C GLY A 77 -1.22 -3.24 -1.56
N LEU A 78 -1.96 -2.33 -2.14
CA LEU A 78 -3.30 -1.90 -1.72
C LEU A 78 -4.29 -2.38 -2.79
N TRP A 79 -4.50 -3.70 -2.83
CA TRP A 79 -5.13 -4.35 -3.96
C TRP A 79 -6.64 -4.23 -3.95
N THR A 80 -7.25 -4.18 -2.77
CA THR A 80 -8.71 -4.12 -2.66
C THR A 80 -9.21 -2.69 -2.48
N ARG A 81 -10.43 -2.44 -2.98
CA ARG A 81 -11.13 -1.17 -2.74
C ARG A 81 -11.27 -0.88 -1.24
N GLN A 82 -11.54 -1.92 -0.44
CA GLN A 82 -11.73 -1.76 1.01
C GLN A 82 -10.46 -1.30 1.71
N GLU A 83 -9.29 -1.84 1.35
CA GLU A 83 -8.00 -1.39 1.91
C GLU A 83 -7.79 0.10 1.62
N ARG A 84 -8.04 0.53 0.40
CA ARG A 84 -7.87 1.92 0.00
C ARG A 84 -8.88 2.85 0.65
N ALA A 85 -10.17 2.46 0.69
CA ALA A 85 -11.21 3.23 1.37
C ALA A 85 -10.93 3.39 2.87
N ALA A 86 -10.44 2.32 3.53
CA ALA A 86 -10.02 2.36 4.92
C ALA A 86 -8.89 3.39 5.16
N LEU A 87 -7.91 3.45 4.25
CA LEU A 87 -6.80 4.40 4.35
C LEU A 87 -7.22 5.84 4.01
N HIS A 88 -8.17 6.04 3.10
CA HIS A 88 -8.81 7.34 2.88
C HIS A 88 -9.53 7.82 4.15
N TRP A 89 -10.31 6.93 4.77
CA TRP A 89 -10.98 7.23 6.05
C TRP A 89 -9.97 7.56 7.15
N LEU A 90 -8.88 6.79 7.25
CA LEU A 90 -7.83 7.00 8.25
C LEU A 90 -7.10 8.33 8.05
N ALA A 91 -6.77 8.71 6.82
CA ALA A 91 -6.19 10.01 6.52
C ALA A 91 -7.13 11.15 6.92
N ALA A 92 -8.42 11.05 6.59
CA ALA A 92 -9.42 12.04 6.98
C ALA A 92 -9.52 12.17 8.52
N SER A 93 -9.43 11.08 9.29
CA SER A 93 -9.42 11.10 10.75
C SER A 93 -8.21 11.83 11.35
N ALA A 94 -7.11 11.88 10.60
CA ALA A 94 -5.92 12.66 10.95
C ALA A 94 -5.94 14.12 10.44
N GLY A 95 -7.02 14.56 9.79
CA GLY A 95 -7.10 15.87 9.15
C GLY A 95 -6.28 15.98 7.86
N ALA A 96 -5.90 14.85 7.27
CA ALA A 96 -5.15 14.72 6.03
C ALA A 96 -6.05 14.34 4.84
N THR A 97 -5.52 14.50 3.62
CA THR A 97 -6.18 14.05 2.38
C THR A 97 -5.43 12.83 1.85
N ALA A 98 -6.14 11.79 1.39
CA ALA A 98 -5.51 10.68 0.69
C ALA A 98 -5.64 10.83 -0.83
N HIS A 99 -4.58 10.43 -1.55
CA HIS A 99 -4.53 10.38 -3.01
C HIS A 99 -4.13 9.00 -3.51
N THR A 100 -5.00 8.37 -4.28
CA THR A 100 -4.72 7.09 -4.95
C THR A 100 -3.95 7.33 -6.24
N ILE A 101 -2.75 6.75 -6.35
CA ILE A 101 -1.91 6.78 -7.55
C ILE A 101 -1.95 5.41 -8.20
N TRP A 102 -2.71 5.30 -9.29
CA TRP A 102 -2.92 4.07 -10.03
C TRP A 102 -1.89 3.90 -11.14
N LEU A 103 -1.20 2.75 -11.13
CA LEU A 103 -0.18 2.39 -12.12
C LEU A 103 -0.57 1.08 -12.80
N THR A 104 -0.67 1.10 -14.10
CA THR A 104 -0.96 -0.08 -14.93
C THR A 104 0.28 -0.55 -15.67
N VAL A 105 0.31 -1.83 -16.00
CA VAL A 105 1.34 -2.44 -16.83
C VAL A 105 0.70 -3.57 -17.65
N ASP A 106 1.13 -3.74 -18.89
CA ASP A 106 0.72 -4.89 -19.68
C ASP A 106 1.42 -6.18 -19.19
N PRO A 107 0.82 -7.37 -19.38
CA PRO A 107 1.33 -8.61 -18.82
C PRO A 107 2.74 -8.99 -19.30
N GLU A 108 3.12 -8.64 -20.52
CA GLU A 108 4.43 -8.98 -21.04
C GLU A 108 5.53 -8.08 -20.46
N THR A 109 5.29 -6.78 -20.40
CA THR A 109 6.18 -5.82 -19.71
C THR A 109 6.28 -6.15 -18.22
N GLN A 110 5.17 -6.54 -17.57
CA GLN A 110 5.14 -6.99 -16.18
C GLN A 110 6.10 -8.16 -15.97
N TRP A 111 5.98 -9.19 -16.80
CA TRP A 111 6.82 -10.37 -16.73
C TRP A 111 8.31 -10.04 -16.91
N GLN A 112 8.65 -9.29 -17.95
CA GLN A 112 10.03 -8.88 -18.22
C GLN A 112 10.66 -8.14 -17.04
N ARG A 113 9.94 -7.21 -16.42
CA ARG A 113 10.42 -6.46 -15.25
C ARG A 113 10.62 -7.34 -14.02
N VAL A 114 9.74 -8.31 -13.81
CA VAL A 114 9.84 -9.24 -12.67
C VAL A 114 11.02 -10.20 -12.85
N GLU A 115 11.21 -10.75 -14.05
CA GLU A 115 12.37 -11.60 -14.36
C GLU A 115 13.68 -10.84 -14.23
N GLN A 116 13.75 -9.61 -14.77
CA GLN A 116 14.94 -8.78 -14.67
C GLN A 116 15.28 -8.50 -13.20
N ARG A 117 14.30 -8.09 -12.39
CA ARG A 117 14.51 -7.83 -10.96
C ARG A 117 15.02 -9.06 -10.21
N TRP A 118 14.46 -10.23 -10.51
CA TRP A 118 14.95 -11.47 -9.90
C TRP A 118 16.39 -11.79 -10.34
N ALA A 119 16.73 -11.59 -11.60
CA ALA A 119 18.09 -11.81 -12.11
C ALA A 119 19.12 -10.86 -11.47
N GLU A 120 18.72 -9.62 -11.18
CA GLU A 120 19.58 -8.60 -10.54
C GLU A 120 19.73 -8.83 -9.02
N SER A 121 18.71 -9.36 -8.32
CA SER A 121 18.70 -9.50 -6.86
C SER A 121 17.96 -10.77 -6.42
N PRO A 122 18.50 -11.97 -6.71
CA PRO A 122 17.83 -13.24 -6.44
C PRO A 122 17.68 -13.57 -4.95
N THR A 123 18.48 -12.96 -4.08
CA THR A 123 18.41 -13.12 -2.63
C THR A 123 17.34 -12.24 -1.98
N ASP A 124 16.98 -11.14 -2.61
CA ASP A 124 16.12 -10.11 -2.02
C ASP A 124 14.71 -10.12 -2.64
N THR A 125 14.50 -10.96 -3.67
CA THR A 125 13.24 -11.02 -4.39
C THR A 125 12.74 -12.45 -4.51
N TRP A 126 11.41 -12.60 -4.58
CA TRP A 126 10.77 -13.89 -4.87
C TRP A 126 10.80 -14.17 -6.37
N ARG A 127 11.13 -15.42 -6.74
CA ARG A 127 11.01 -15.87 -8.13
C ARG A 127 9.57 -16.19 -8.47
N ALA A 128 8.86 -15.18 -8.96
CA ALA A 128 7.48 -15.35 -9.41
C ALA A 128 7.42 -16.09 -10.76
N THR A 129 6.35 -16.85 -10.95
CA THR A 129 5.97 -17.44 -12.26
C THR A 129 4.94 -16.55 -12.96
N ARG A 130 4.69 -16.78 -14.26
CA ARG A 130 3.60 -16.11 -14.99
C ARG A 130 2.22 -16.41 -14.37
N GLU A 131 2.04 -17.61 -13.83
CA GLU A 131 0.81 -18.03 -13.14
C GLU A 131 0.64 -17.27 -11.81
N ASP A 132 1.73 -17.05 -11.08
CA ASP A 132 1.69 -16.22 -9.87
C ASP A 132 1.28 -14.79 -10.20
N LEU A 133 1.86 -14.19 -11.24
CA LEU A 133 1.52 -12.84 -11.67
C LEU A 133 0.04 -12.74 -12.07
N ALA A 134 -0.46 -13.68 -12.87
CA ALA A 134 -1.86 -13.70 -13.27
C ALA A 134 -2.81 -13.85 -12.05
N ARG A 135 -2.44 -14.70 -11.10
CA ARG A 135 -3.21 -14.91 -9.85
C ARG A 135 -3.23 -13.65 -9.00
N TRP A 136 -2.11 -12.93 -8.86
CA TRP A 136 -2.03 -11.69 -8.10
C TRP A 136 -2.78 -10.55 -8.80
N SER A 137 -2.61 -10.39 -10.12
CA SER A 137 -3.34 -9.38 -10.89
C SER A 137 -4.86 -9.57 -10.81
N ALA A 138 -5.33 -10.81 -10.73
CA ALA A 138 -6.76 -11.10 -10.54
C ALA A 138 -7.31 -10.65 -9.17
N GLN A 139 -6.45 -10.36 -8.20
CA GLN A 139 -6.85 -9.85 -6.88
C GLN A 139 -6.84 -8.32 -6.81
N VAL A 140 -6.29 -7.66 -7.83
CA VAL A 140 -6.21 -6.19 -7.87
C VAL A 140 -7.54 -5.63 -8.38
N GLU A 141 -8.25 -4.94 -7.52
CA GLU A 141 -9.45 -4.18 -7.87
C GLU A 141 -9.03 -2.78 -8.36
N ALA A 142 -9.22 -2.51 -9.66
CA ALA A 142 -8.88 -1.20 -10.21
C ALA A 142 -9.68 -0.08 -9.52
N PRO A 143 -9.02 1.04 -9.16
CA PRO A 143 -9.72 2.21 -8.66
C PRO A 143 -10.71 2.75 -9.69
N ASP A 144 -11.89 3.16 -9.24
CA ASP A 144 -12.85 3.85 -10.10
C ASP A 144 -12.56 5.36 -10.20
N GLU A 145 -13.35 6.05 -11.03
CA GLU A 145 -13.18 7.48 -11.30
C GLU A 145 -13.37 8.34 -10.03
N ASP A 146 -14.30 7.96 -9.15
CA ASP A 146 -14.54 8.69 -7.91
C ASP A 146 -13.40 8.50 -6.91
N GLU A 147 -12.86 7.29 -6.79
CA GLU A 147 -11.69 7.03 -5.97
C GLU A 147 -10.46 7.81 -6.47
N LEU A 148 -10.20 7.82 -7.79
CA LEU A 148 -9.11 8.57 -8.39
C LEU A 148 -9.29 10.09 -8.25
N ALA A 149 -10.54 10.57 -8.18
CA ALA A 149 -10.87 11.96 -7.91
C ALA A 149 -10.87 12.32 -6.40
N GLY A 150 -10.45 11.40 -5.53
CA GLY A 150 -10.38 11.61 -4.08
C GLY A 150 -11.74 11.57 -3.36
N ARG A 151 -12.74 10.94 -3.97
CA ARG A 151 -14.10 10.78 -3.44
C ARG A 151 -14.52 9.30 -3.35
N PRO A 152 -13.72 8.41 -2.70
CA PRO A 152 -14.10 7.01 -2.60
C PRO A 152 -15.36 6.83 -1.75
N ASP A 153 -16.09 5.73 -2.00
CA ASP A 153 -17.12 5.28 -1.07
C ASP A 153 -16.46 4.83 0.25
N LEU A 154 -16.79 5.52 1.32
CA LEU A 154 -16.28 5.25 2.67
C LEU A 154 -17.26 4.42 3.52
N THR A 155 -18.16 3.65 2.91
CA THR A 155 -19.04 2.74 3.62
C THR A 155 -18.25 1.50 4.09
N PRO A 156 -18.16 1.22 5.41
CA PRO A 156 -17.46 0.04 5.89
C PRO A 156 -18.16 -1.24 5.44
N PRO A 157 -17.41 -2.31 5.08
CA PRO A 157 -18.01 -3.55 4.67
C PRO A 157 -18.63 -4.30 5.85
N GLN A 158 -19.79 -4.92 5.63
CA GLN A 158 -20.42 -5.81 6.61
C GLN A 158 -19.52 -7.03 6.90
N PRO A 159 -19.46 -7.57 8.14
CA PRO A 159 -20.29 -7.21 9.31
C PRO A 159 -19.66 -6.14 10.24
N HIS A 160 -18.69 -5.36 9.78
CA HIS A 160 -17.99 -4.40 10.64
C HIS A 160 -18.85 -3.17 10.94
N ASP A 161 -18.87 -2.74 12.20
CA ASP A 161 -19.58 -1.54 12.66
C ASP A 161 -18.89 -0.23 12.22
N GLY A 162 -17.65 -0.31 11.70
CA GLY A 162 -16.89 0.84 11.25
C GLY A 162 -15.50 0.48 10.74
N TRP A 163 -14.82 1.46 10.14
CA TRP A 163 -13.47 1.26 9.60
C TRP A 163 -12.43 0.91 10.66
N ALA A 164 -12.54 1.43 11.89
CA ALA A 164 -11.59 1.12 12.94
C ALA A 164 -11.53 -0.39 13.26
N THR A 165 -12.69 -1.04 13.35
CA THR A 165 -12.77 -2.49 13.58
C THR A 165 -12.26 -3.29 12.39
N TRP A 166 -12.57 -2.87 11.16
CA TRP A 166 -12.07 -3.49 9.95
C TRP A 166 -10.55 -3.38 9.82
N ILE A 167 -9.99 -2.19 10.01
CA ILE A 167 -8.54 -1.90 9.98
C ILE A 167 -7.81 -2.75 11.03
N ALA A 168 -8.32 -2.79 12.25
CA ALA A 168 -7.75 -3.56 13.34
C ALA A 168 -7.66 -5.06 13.00
N GLN A 169 -8.69 -5.61 12.37
CA GLN A 169 -8.72 -7.00 11.96
C GLN A 169 -7.80 -7.26 10.75
N ARG A 170 -7.84 -6.38 9.71
CA ARG A 170 -7.08 -6.56 8.47
C ARG A 170 -5.58 -6.49 8.68
N TRP A 171 -5.11 -5.58 9.53
CA TRP A 171 -3.69 -5.32 9.76
C TRP A 171 -3.22 -5.59 11.19
N SER A 172 -4.00 -6.28 12.00
CA SER A 172 -3.66 -6.60 13.40
C SER A 172 -3.26 -5.37 14.24
N ILE A 173 -3.90 -4.24 14.01
CA ILE A 173 -3.64 -2.97 14.71
C ILE A 173 -4.53 -2.86 15.94
N PRO A 174 -4.01 -2.44 17.11
CA PRO A 174 -4.85 -2.14 18.28
C PRO A 174 -5.80 -0.97 18.00
N ILE A 175 -7.12 -1.18 18.16
CA ILE A 175 -8.15 -0.17 17.86
C ILE A 175 -7.89 1.16 18.57
N GLY A 176 -7.40 1.13 19.83
CA GLY A 176 -7.10 2.34 20.61
C GLY A 176 -6.00 3.23 20.02
N ARG A 177 -5.28 2.78 18.98
CA ARG A 177 -4.27 3.58 18.28
C ARG A 177 -4.83 4.33 17.08
N LEU A 178 -6.07 4.03 16.66
CA LEU A 178 -6.71 4.60 15.46
C LEU A 178 -7.54 5.86 15.74
N GLY A 179 -7.77 6.19 17.02
CA GLY A 179 -8.54 7.34 17.49
C GLY A 179 -7.69 8.57 17.84
#